data_4eb9505a56c9055ed79bebfb66e7abe9
#
_entry.id   4eb9505a56c9055ed79bebfb66e7abe9
#
_cell.length_a   1.000
_cell.length_b   1.000
_cell.length_c   1.000
_cell.angle_alpha   90.00
_cell.angle_beta   90.00
_cell.angle_gamma   90.00
#
_symmetry.space_group_name_H-M   'P 1'
#
loop_
_entity.id
_entity.type
_entity.pdbx_description
1 polymer ?
#
loop_
_entity_poly.entity_id
_entity_poly.type
_entity_poly.pdbx_seq_one_letter_code
_entity_poly.pdbx_strand_id
1 'polypeptide(L)'
;MQEKKLVVVLDDEESILEIIKINLTKENFEVCCFDTPKKFFNFLQEKIPDLIILDIMLPQLDGFEICKKLKSEQKLSSVPIIFLSAKSEEIDKVLGLELGADDYITKPFSVRELIARVKTVLRRQQIKKETKTIKIGNILVINPETYEVYVEEEKIDLTTTEFKLLLVLAENKNKVFSRDKLLDYLWGTQKAVLDRTIDVHITHLREKLKKAGKLIKNVRGVGYKIEG
;
A
#
# COMPACT_ATOMS: atom_id res chain seq x y z
N MET A 1 -0.24 3.51 -27.00
CA MET A 1 -1.55 3.75 -26.37
C MET A 1 -1.43 3.31 -24.92
N GLN A 2 -1.73 4.14 -23.94
CA GLN A 2 -1.76 3.71 -22.53
C GLN A 2 -2.91 2.73 -22.34
N GLU A 3 -2.63 1.57 -21.78
CA GLU A 3 -3.63 0.54 -21.45
C GLU A 3 -4.65 1.14 -20.46
N LYS A 4 -5.94 0.95 -20.74
CA LYS A 4 -7.00 1.48 -19.86
C LYS A 4 -7.00 0.69 -18.56
N LYS A 5 -7.15 1.37 -17.44
CA LYS A 5 -7.28 0.71 -16.13
C LYS A 5 -8.63 0.06 -16.00
N LEU A 6 -8.64 -1.18 -15.52
CA LEU A 6 -9.83 -1.99 -15.30
C LEU A 6 -10.42 -1.74 -13.91
N VAL A 7 -11.65 -1.23 -13.89
CA VAL A 7 -12.45 -1.08 -12.68
C VAL A 7 -13.57 -2.12 -12.69
N VAL A 8 -13.65 -2.92 -11.64
CA VAL A 8 -14.70 -3.92 -11.48
C VAL A 8 -15.67 -3.46 -10.40
N VAL A 9 -16.97 -3.58 -10.67
CA VAL A 9 -18.04 -3.13 -9.78
C VAL A 9 -18.94 -4.30 -9.44
N LEU A 10 -19.24 -4.47 -8.15
CA LEU A 10 -20.23 -5.42 -7.65
C LEU A 10 -21.28 -4.67 -6.81
N ASP A 11 -22.49 -4.65 -7.29
CA ASP A 11 -23.65 -4.01 -6.66
C ASP A 11 -24.92 -4.71 -7.20
N ASP A 12 -25.93 -4.95 -6.39
CA ASP A 12 -27.17 -5.59 -6.85
C ASP A 12 -28.19 -4.61 -7.47
N GLU A 13 -27.94 -3.32 -7.32
CA GLU A 13 -28.77 -2.26 -7.93
C GLU A 13 -28.30 -1.93 -9.36
N GLU A 14 -29.06 -2.38 -10.37
CA GLU A 14 -28.73 -2.16 -11.79
C GLU A 14 -28.55 -0.67 -12.14
N SER A 15 -29.36 0.21 -11.55
CA SER A 15 -29.25 1.66 -11.72
C SER A 15 -27.91 2.23 -11.25
N ILE A 16 -27.35 1.71 -10.16
CA ILE A 16 -26.03 2.10 -9.63
C ILE A 16 -24.95 1.61 -10.57
N LEU A 17 -25.02 0.35 -11.02
CA LEU A 17 -24.08 -0.23 -11.98
C LEU A 17 -24.03 0.59 -13.28
N GLU A 18 -25.19 0.99 -13.81
CA GLU A 18 -25.30 1.79 -15.04
C GLU A 18 -24.66 3.17 -14.87
N ILE A 19 -24.98 3.89 -13.79
CA ILE A 19 -24.43 5.22 -13.50
C ILE A 19 -22.91 5.14 -13.38
N ILE A 20 -22.38 4.16 -12.64
CA ILE A 20 -20.94 3.99 -12.46
C ILE A 20 -20.27 3.67 -13.80
N LYS A 21 -20.80 2.71 -14.55
CA LYS A 21 -20.27 2.29 -15.85
C LYS A 21 -20.17 3.44 -16.83
N ILE A 22 -21.26 4.18 -17.04
CA ILE A 22 -21.30 5.30 -18.00
C ILE A 22 -20.25 6.35 -17.63
N ASN A 23 -20.18 6.73 -16.36
CA ASN A 23 -19.35 7.84 -15.95
C ASN A 23 -17.85 7.46 -15.86
N LEU A 24 -17.49 6.29 -15.39
CA LEU A 24 -16.09 5.84 -15.39
C LEU A 24 -15.59 5.54 -16.81
N THR A 25 -16.44 5.04 -17.71
CA THR A 25 -16.08 4.87 -19.13
C THR A 25 -15.75 6.20 -19.81
N LYS A 26 -16.51 7.28 -19.52
CA LYS A 26 -16.20 8.64 -19.99
C LYS A 26 -14.85 9.14 -19.49
N GLU A 27 -14.42 8.69 -18.31
CA GLU A 27 -13.13 9.01 -17.71
C GLU A 27 -11.99 8.09 -18.18
N ASN A 28 -12.22 7.34 -19.28
CA ASN A 28 -11.25 6.44 -19.92
C ASN A 28 -10.86 5.20 -19.12
N PHE A 29 -11.74 4.72 -18.22
CA PHE A 29 -11.59 3.41 -17.57
C PHE A 29 -12.24 2.30 -18.41
N GLU A 30 -11.72 1.06 -18.31
CA GLU A 30 -12.45 -0.15 -18.68
C GLU A 30 -13.31 -0.54 -17.47
N VAL A 31 -14.62 -0.78 -17.64
CA VAL A 31 -15.53 -1.01 -16.52
C VAL A 31 -16.32 -2.28 -16.73
N CYS A 32 -16.19 -3.23 -15.81
CA CYS A 32 -16.98 -4.46 -15.76
C CYS A 32 -17.88 -4.43 -14.52
N CYS A 33 -19.20 -4.61 -14.73
CA CYS A 33 -20.22 -4.56 -13.69
C CYS A 33 -20.84 -5.93 -13.47
N PHE A 34 -21.08 -6.29 -12.21
CA PHE A 34 -21.68 -7.55 -11.79
C PHE A 34 -22.77 -7.29 -10.76
N ASP A 35 -23.88 -8.01 -10.92
CA ASP A 35 -25.06 -7.96 -10.06
C ASP A 35 -25.07 -9.07 -9.00
N THR A 36 -24.18 -10.06 -9.13
CA THR A 36 -24.09 -11.20 -8.22
C THR A 36 -22.64 -11.56 -7.90
N PRO A 37 -22.35 -11.99 -6.65
CA PRO A 37 -21.03 -12.44 -6.24
C PRO A 37 -20.49 -13.59 -7.12
N LYS A 38 -21.35 -14.51 -7.57
CA LYS A 38 -20.95 -15.64 -8.41
C LYS A 38 -20.31 -15.20 -9.72
N LYS A 39 -20.97 -14.28 -10.46
CA LYS A 39 -20.43 -13.75 -11.72
C LYS A 39 -19.13 -12.95 -11.50
N PHE A 40 -19.12 -12.18 -10.42
CA PHE A 40 -17.95 -11.40 -10.01
C PHE A 40 -16.74 -12.29 -9.74
N PHE A 41 -16.86 -13.31 -8.89
CA PHE A 41 -15.73 -14.20 -8.60
C PHE A 41 -15.26 -15.00 -9.83
N ASN A 42 -16.18 -15.44 -10.69
CA ASN A 42 -15.80 -16.11 -11.93
C ASN A 42 -14.93 -15.20 -12.81
N PHE A 43 -15.29 -13.93 -12.94
CA PHE A 43 -14.49 -12.96 -13.69
C PHE A 43 -13.11 -12.74 -13.09
N LEU A 44 -12.99 -12.68 -11.76
CA LEU A 44 -11.71 -12.48 -11.08
C LEU A 44 -10.74 -13.66 -11.20
N GLN A 45 -11.23 -14.86 -11.57
CA GLN A 45 -10.36 -16.00 -11.89
C GLN A 45 -9.59 -15.79 -13.22
N GLU A 46 -10.18 -15.04 -14.15
CA GLU A 46 -9.62 -14.80 -15.49
C GLU A 46 -8.83 -13.49 -15.57
N LYS A 47 -9.30 -12.42 -14.87
CA LYS A 47 -8.71 -11.10 -14.93
C LYS A 47 -8.54 -10.48 -13.55
N ILE A 48 -7.40 -9.85 -13.33
CA ILE A 48 -7.11 -9.07 -12.10
C ILE A 48 -7.41 -7.60 -12.39
N PRO A 49 -8.34 -6.95 -11.67
CA PRO A 49 -8.64 -5.54 -11.87
C PRO A 49 -7.61 -4.61 -11.22
N ASP A 50 -7.58 -3.35 -11.68
CA ASP A 50 -6.81 -2.28 -11.02
C ASP A 50 -7.52 -1.70 -9.80
N LEU A 51 -8.86 -1.84 -9.72
CA LEU A 51 -9.68 -1.37 -8.61
C LEU A 51 -11.01 -2.12 -8.56
N ILE A 52 -11.50 -2.40 -7.37
CA ILE A 52 -12.83 -2.96 -7.11
C ILE A 52 -13.68 -1.92 -6.40
N ILE A 53 -14.91 -1.74 -6.88
CA ILE A 53 -15.97 -1.01 -6.17
C ILE A 53 -16.97 -2.07 -5.71
N LEU A 54 -17.26 -2.11 -4.42
CA LEU A 54 -17.98 -3.20 -3.78
C LEU A 54 -19.09 -2.66 -2.88
N ASP A 55 -20.33 -3.04 -3.18
CA ASP A 55 -21.43 -2.79 -2.22
C ASP A 55 -21.27 -3.70 -0.99
N ILE A 56 -21.56 -3.14 0.17
CA ILE A 56 -21.58 -3.88 1.43
C ILE A 56 -22.88 -4.66 1.57
N MET A 57 -24.00 -4.09 1.14
CA MET A 57 -25.35 -4.65 1.39
C MET A 57 -25.84 -5.50 0.22
N LEU A 58 -25.16 -6.61 -0.05
CA LEU A 58 -25.60 -7.54 -1.07
C LEU A 58 -26.53 -8.63 -0.48
N PRO A 59 -27.56 -9.07 -1.22
CA PRO A 59 -28.58 -9.99 -0.68
C PRO A 59 -28.05 -11.40 -0.41
N GLN A 60 -26.94 -11.82 -0.98
CA GLN A 60 -26.42 -13.20 -0.91
C GLN A 60 -25.19 -13.36 -0.03
N LEU A 61 -24.36 -12.33 0.08
CA LEU A 61 -23.09 -12.37 0.79
C LEU A 61 -22.71 -10.95 1.19
N ASP A 62 -22.35 -10.76 2.46
CA ASP A 62 -21.91 -9.45 2.98
C ASP A 62 -20.63 -8.99 2.26
N GLY A 63 -20.62 -7.72 1.83
CA GLY A 63 -19.46 -7.12 1.17
C GLY A 63 -18.19 -7.15 2.02
N PHE A 64 -18.32 -7.12 3.35
CA PHE A 64 -17.18 -7.28 4.25
C PHE A 64 -16.56 -8.70 4.16
N GLU A 65 -17.38 -9.75 4.03
CA GLU A 65 -16.90 -11.11 3.83
C GLU A 65 -16.21 -11.26 2.46
N ILE A 66 -16.77 -10.62 1.42
CA ILE A 66 -16.13 -10.58 0.09
C ILE A 66 -14.78 -9.89 0.18
N CYS A 67 -14.68 -8.74 0.84
CA CYS A 67 -13.44 -8.01 1.03
C CYS A 67 -12.39 -8.87 1.73
N LYS A 68 -12.75 -9.51 2.85
CA LYS A 68 -11.87 -10.41 3.60
C LYS A 68 -11.35 -11.55 2.72
N LYS A 69 -12.22 -12.15 1.91
CA LYS A 69 -11.84 -13.20 0.97
C LYS A 69 -10.86 -12.69 -0.08
N LEU A 70 -11.13 -11.54 -0.70
CA LEU A 70 -10.24 -10.92 -1.69
C LEU A 70 -8.86 -10.59 -1.10
N LYS A 71 -8.82 -10.05 0.12
CA LYS A 71 -7.58 -9.70 0.81
C LYS A 71 -6.78 -10.92 1.29
N SER A 72 -7.41 -12.08 1.45
CA SER A 72 -6.72 -13.34 1.78
C SER A 72 -6.12 -14.05 0.56
N GLU A 73 -6.57 -13.73 -0.66
CA GLU A 73 -6.05 -14.33 -1.89
C GLU A 73 -4.79 -13.60 -2.37
N GLN A 74 -3.67 -14.30 -2.49
CA GLN A 74 -2.37 -13.73 -2.86
C GLN A 74 -2.40 -12.85 -4.12
N LYS A 75 -3.17 -13.23 -5.14
CA LYS A 75 -3.29 -12.48 -6.41
C LYS A 75 -4.15 -11.23 -6.30
N LEU A 76 -5.10 -11.19 -5.38
CA LEU A 76 -6.09 -10.13 -5.24
C LEU A 76 -5.84 -9.23 -4.03
N SER A 77 -5.00 -9.66 -3.08
CA SER A 77 -4.73 -8.95 -1.83
C SER A 77 -4.24 -7.50 -2.02
N SER A 78 -3.50 -7.24 -3.09
CA SER A 78 -2.99 -5.90 -3.43
C SER A 78 -3.98 -5.04 -4.22
N VAL A 79 -5.09 -5.61 -4.70
CA VAL A 79 -6.11 -4.86 -5.46
C VAL A 79 -6.85 -3.92 -4.50
N PRO A 80 -6.90 -2.61 -4.80
CA PRO A 80 -7.61 -1.67 -3.95
C PRO A 80 -9.12 -1.87 -4.03
N ILE A 81 -9.78 -1.66 -2.89
CA ILE A 81 -11.23 -1.82 -2.74
C ILE A 81 -11.82 -0.51 -2.22
N ILE A 82 -12.86 0.00 -2.92
CA ILE A 82 -13.71 1.09 -2.44
C ILE A 82 -15.07 0.49 -2.08
N PHE A 83 -15.49 0.65 -0.85
CA PHE A 83 -16.85 0.28 -0.47
C PHE A 83 -17.88 1.32 -0.91
N LEU A 84 -19.03 0.84 -1.41
CA LEU A 84 -20.27 1.60 -1.49
C LEU A 84 -21.22 1.10 -0.41
N SER A 85 -21.92 1.97 0.30
CA SER A 85 -22.87 1.51 1.30
C SER A 85 -23.92 2.57 1.65
N ALA A 86 -25.15 2.12 1.90
CA ALA A 86 -26.17 2.92 2.55
C ALA A 86 -25.92 3.15 4.05
N LYS A 87 -25.01 2.35 4.66
CA LYS A 87 -24.61 2.49 6.05
C LYS A 87 -23.73 3.73 6.20
N SER A 88 -24.19 4.70 6.98
CA SER A 88 -23.50 5.97 7.22
C SER A 88 -22.82 6.03 8.59
N GLU A 89 -22.97 4.98 9.41
CA GLU A 89 -22.41 4.95 10.76
C GLU A 89 -20.88 4.92 10.72
N GLU A 90 -20.28 5.66 11.62
CA GLU A 90 -18.81 5.77 11.72
C GLU A 90 -18.15 4.41 11.98
N ILE A 91 -18.84 3.55 12.74
CA ILE A 91 -18.39 2.19 13.06
C ILE A 91 -18.25 1.34 11.80
N ASP A 92 -19.20 1.40 10.85
CA ASP A 92 -19.13 0.64 9.60
C ASP A 92 -17.98 1.09 8.70
N LYS A 93 -17.68 2.40 8.69
CA LYS A 93 -16.54 2.97 7.96
C LYS A 93 -15.22 2.50 8.55
N VAL A 94 -15.08 2.54 9.88
CA VAL A 94 -13.88 2.08 10.58
C VAL A 94 -13.66 0.59 10.33
N LEU A 95 -14.71 -0.24 10.47
CA LEU A 95 -14.65 -1.67 10.21
C LEU A 95 -14.22 -1.98 8.77
N GLY A 96 -14.78 -1.27 7.79
CA GLY A 96 -14.40 -1.45 6.38
C GLY A 96 -12.93 -1.17 6.13
N LEU A 97 -12.38 -0.11 6.71
CA LEU A 97 -10.96 0.24 6.59
C LEU A 97 -10.06 -0.75 7.34
N GLU A 98 -10.47 -1.24 8.52
CA GLU A 98 -9.74 -2.28 9.28
C GLU A 98 -9.67 -3.61 8.51
N LEU A 99 -10.71 -3.95 7.73
CA LEU A 99 -10.74 -5.13 6.87
C LEU A 99 -9.88 -4.99 5.61
N GLY A 100 -9.24 -3.83 5.42
CA GLY A 100 -8.28 -3.58 4.35
C GLY A 100 -8.86 -2.90 3.11
N ALA A 101 -10.04 -2.28 3.19
CA ALA A 101 -10.52 -1.39 2.14
C ALA A 101 -9.66 -0.10 2.08
N ASP A 102 -9.54 0.46 0.88
CA ASP A 102 -8.71 1.65 0.62
C ASP A 102 -9.51 2.95 0.72
N ASP A 103 -10.85 2.90 0.57
CA ASP A 103 -11.76 4.02 0.74
C ASP A 103 -13.20 3.54 0.95
N TYR A 104 -14.09 4.49 1.30
CA TYR A 104 -15.50 4.25 1.60
C TYR A 104 -16.36 5.39 1.07
N ILE A 105 -17.47 5.07 0.40
CA ILE A 105 -18.43 6.03 -0.16
C ILE A 105 -19.82 5.69 0.34
N THR A 106 -20.52 6.66 0.91
CA THR A 106 -21.91 6.49 1.36
C THR A 106 -22.91 6.74 0.23
N LYS A 107 -23.93 5.87 0.10
CA LYS A 107 -25.10 6.09 -0.75
C LYS A 107 -26.10 7.02 0.00
N PRO A 108 -26.71 8.03 -0.67
CA PRO A 108 -26.48 8.45 -2.03
C PRO A 108 -25.17 9.23 -2.20
N PHE A 109 -24.46 9.02 -3.30
CA PHE A 109 -23.20 9.69 -3.61
C PHE A 109 -23.30 10.56 -4.86
N SER A 110 -22.42 11.54 -4.99
CA SER A 110 -22.28 12.27 -6.23
C SER A 110 -21.32 11.55 -7.18
N VAL A 111 -21.62 11.56 -8.47
CA VAL A 111 -20.73 11.00 -9.51
C VAL A 111 -19.35 11.64 -9.46
N ARG A 112 -19.26 12.94 -9.16
CA ARG A 112 -17.99 13.65 -9.02
C ARG A 112 -17.15 13.12 -7.85
N GLU A 113 -17.80 12.81 -6.73
CA GLU A 113 -17.14 12.21 -5.57
C GLU A 113 -16.59 10.83 -5.91
N LEU A 114 -17.40 9.96 -6.52
CA LEU A 114 -16.97 8.63 -6.93
C LEU A 114 -15.72 8.69 -7.83
N ILE A 115 -15.76 9.51 -8.89
CA ILE A 115 -14.64 9.67 -9.82
C ILE A 115 -13.38 10.17 -9.09
N ALA A 116 -13.53 11.16 -8.22
CA ALA A 116 -12.41 11.73 -7.47
C ALA A 116 -11.74 10.68 -6.56
N ARG A 117 -12.55 9.84 -5.88
CA ARG A 117 -12.05 8.76 -5.01
C ARG A 117 -11.39 7.65 -5.82
N VAL A 118 -12.01 7.19 -6.90
CA VAL A 118 -11.41 6.21 -7.82
C VAL A 118 -10.03 6.67 -8.30
N LYS A 119 -9.93 7.92 -8.81
CA LYS A 119 -8.66 8.50 -9.25
C LYS A 119 -7.64 8.60 -8.11
N THR A 120 -8.08 8.98 -6.91
CA THR A 120 -7.19 9.11 -5.75
C THR A 120 -6.63 7.77 -5.30
N VAL A 121 -7.49 6.74 -5.20
CA VAL A 121 -7.08 5.39 -4.81
C VAL A 121 -6.12 4.79 -5.84
N LEU A 122 -6.45 4.89 -7.14
CA LEU A 122 -5.58 4.41 -8.21
C LEU A 122 -4.23 5.15 -8.26
N ARG A 123 -4.21 6.46 -8.00
CA ARG A 123 -2.97 7.24 -7.90
C ARG A 123 -2.11 6.78 -6.73
N ARG A 124 -2.70 6.53 -5.55
CA ARG A 124 -1.99 5.96 -4.40
C ARG A 124 -1.38 4.61 -4.72
N GLN A 125 -2.10 3.77 -5.46
CA GLN A 125 -1.58 2.47 -5.94
C GLN A 125 -0.45 2.63 -6.96
N GLN A 126 -0.54 3.61 -7.86
CA GLN A 126 0.56 3.91 -8.79
C GLN A 126 1.81 4.38 -8.03
N ILE A 127 1.63 5.29 -7.08
CA ILE A 127 2.71 5.74 -6.20
C ILE A 127 3.28 4.53 -5.43
N LYS A 128 2.47 3.60 -4.93
CA LYS A 128 2.94 2.34 -4.33
C LYS A 128 3.65 1.43 -5.34
N LYS A 129 3.16 1.29 -6.59
CA LYS A 129 3.85 0.53 -7.66
C LYS A 129 5.10 1.25 -8.19
N GLU A 130 5.11 2.57 -8.12
CA GLU A 130 6.26 3.43 -8.36
C GLU A 130 7.11 3.64 -7.09
N THR A 131 6.84 2.94 -5.98
CA THR A 131 7.80 2.85 -4.90
C THR A 131 9.06 2.23 -5.46
N LYS A 132 9.78 3.13 -6.05
CA LYS A 132 11.07 2.95 -6.67
C LYS A 132 11.87 2.12 -5.71
N THR A 133 12.18 0.92 -6.12
CA THR A 133 13.29 0.19 -5.55
C THR A 133 14.38 1.22 -5.29
N ILE A 134 14.69 1.49 -4.02
CA ILE A 134 15.65 2.52 -3.68
C ILE A 134 17.02 1.94 -4.00
N LYS A 135 17.68 2.53 -4.98
CA LYS A 135 19.06 2.15 -5.32
C LYS A 135 20.04 3.13 -4.68
N ILE A 136 21.00 2.62 -3.94
CA ILE A 136 22.06 3.39 -3.33
C ILE A 136 23.40 2.94 -3.95
N GLY A 137 24.00 3.82 -4.72
CA GLY A 137 25.10 3.42 -5.59
C GLY A 137 24.67 2.30 -6.54
N ASN A 138 25.63 1.48 -6.96
CA ASN A 138 25.35 0.34 -7.84
C ASN A 138 25.23 -1.00 -7.09
N ILE A 139 25.30 -0.98 -5.75
CA ILE A 139 25.46 -2.21 -4.96
C ILE A 139 24.31 -2.51 -4.00
N LEU A 140 23.51 -1.52 -3.62
CA LEU A 140 22.43 -1.71 -2.64
C LEU A 140 21.08 -1.40 -3.28
N VAL A 141 20.18 -2.37 -3.21
CA VAL A 141 18.80 -2.28 -3.73
C VAL A 141 17.84 -2.63 -2.59
N ILE A 142 16.89 -1.74 -2.30
CA ILE A 142 15.92 -1.89 -1.24
C ILE A 142 14.53 -1.83 -1.86
N ASN A 143 13.71 -2.82 -1.62
CA ASN A 143 12.30 -2.82 -1.98
C ASN A 143 11.45 -2.57 -0.72
N PRO A 144 10.86 -1.37 -0.57
CA PRO A 144 10.06 -1.02 0.60
C PRO A 144 8.76 -1.84 0.73
N GLU A 145 8.21 -2.33 -0.38
CA GLU A 145 6.94 -3.07 -0.38
C GLU A 145 7.11 -4.52 0.04
N THR A 146 8.14 -5.18 -0.49
CA THR A 146 8.40 -6.60 -0.18
C THR A 146 9.29 -6.79 1.03
N TYR A 147 9.79 -5.69 1.64
CA TYR A 147 10.78 -5.73 2.72
C TYR A 147 12.07 -6.47 2.34
N GLU A 148 12.42 -6.46 1.05
CA GLU A 148 13.59 -7.13 0.53
C GLU A 148 14.74 -6.16 0.32
N VAL A 149 15.94 -6.66 0.64
CA VAL A 149 17.19 -5.93 0.47
C VAL A 149 18.17 -6.82 -0.28
N TYR A 150 18.82 -6.24 -1.29
CA TYR A 150 19.83 -6.93 -2.08
C TYR A 150 21.13 -6.13 -2.09
N VAL A 151 22.24 -6.81 -1.92
CA VAL A 151 23.58 -6.26 -2.08
C VAL A 151 24.31 -7.06 -3.17
N GLU A 152 24.67 -6.41 -4.29
CA GLU A 152 25.29 -7.06 -5.46
C GLU A 152 24.49 -8.31 -5.90
N GLU A 153 23.14 -8.20 -5.99
CA GLU A 153 22.18 -9.26 -6.33
C GLU A 153 21.97 -10.35 -5.26
N GLU A 154 22.75 -10.37 -4.19
CA GLU A 154 22.57 -11.29 -3.06
C GLU A 154 21.47 -10.74 -2.13
N LYS A 155 20.46 -11.54 -1.82
CA LYS A 155 19.40 -11.19 -0.85
C LYS A 155 19.97 -11.18 0.55
N ILE A 156 19.68 -10.10 1.30
CA ILE A 156 20.14 -9.91 2.68
C ILE A 156 18.94 -9.98 3.63
N ASP A 157 19.01 -10.85 4.62
CA ASP A 157 17.99 -10.99 5.65
C ASP A 157 18.19 -9.97 6.76
N LEU A 158 17.28 -9.02 6.86
CA LEU A 158 17.24 -8.01 7.91
C LEU A 158 16.05 -8.27 8.85
N THR A 159 16.24 -7.95 10.12
CA THR A 159 15.11 -7.82 11.05
C THR A 159 14.25 -6.63 10.68
N THR A 160 13.00 -6.59 11.12
CA THR A 160 12.08 -5.46 10.87
C THR A 160 12.67 -4.12 11.31
N THR A 161 13.38 -4.09 12.44
CA THR A 161 14.02 -2.88 12.96
C THR A 161 15.19 -2.43 12.08
N GLU A 162 16.06 -3.37 11.68
CA GLU A 162 17.19 -3.08 10.78
C GLU A 162 16.70 -2.60 9.42
N PHE A 163 15.65 -3.23 8.88
CA PHE A 163 15.03 -2.81 7.62
C PHE A 163 14.47 -1.38 7.71
N LYS A 164 13.68 -1.08 8.74
CA LYS A 164 13.12 0.27 8.96
C LYS A 164 14.24 1.33 9.11
N LEU A 165 15.29 1.00 9.84
CA LEU A 165 16.45 1.89 10.02
C LEU A 165 17.15 2.16 8.68
N LEU A 166 17.38 1.12 7.89
CA LEU A 166 17.96 1.25 6.55
C LEU A 166 17.06 2.09 5.64
N LEU A 167 15.76 1.84 5.67
CA LEU A 167 14.77 2.53 4.83
C LEU A 167 14.75 4.04 5.11
N VAL A 168 14.67 4.45 6.38
CA VAL A 168 14.69 5.87 6.78
C VAL A 168 15.94 6.58 6.25
N LEU A 169 17.10 5.94 6.36
CA LEU A 169 18.36 6.51 5.85
C LEU A 169 18.37 6.56 4.32
N ALA A 170 17.87 5.52 3.66
CA ALA A 170 17.87 5.37 2.20
C ALA A 170 16.91 6.33 1.49
N GLU A 171 15.72 6.55 2.06
CA GLU A 171 14.75 7.55 1.56
C GLU A 171 15.27 9.00 1.66
N ASN A 172 16.21 9.22 2.57
CA ASN A 172 16.77 10.54 2.84
C ASN A 172 18.29 10.55 2.62
N LYS A 173 18.73 10.15 1.44
CA LYS A 173 20.15 10.12 1.08
C LYS A 173 20.88 11.42 1.46
N ASN A 174 22.08 11.27 1.99
CA ASN A 174 22.97 12.35 2.41
C ASN A 174 22.48 13.21 3.58
N LYS A 175 21.24 12.99 4.07
CA LYS A 175 20.72 13.71 5.24
C LYS A 175 21.17 13.02 6.53
N VAL A 176 21.66 13.82 7.48
CA VAL A 176 22.08 13.32 8.78
C VAL A 176 20.88 13.23 9.72
N PHE A 177 20.71 12.07 10.34
CA PHE A 177 19.73 11.83 11.40
C PHE A 177 20.43 11.67 12.73
N SER A 178 19.97 12.42 13.74
CA SER A 178 20.42 12.20 15.12
C SER A 178 19.88 10.86 15.64
N ARG A 179 20.53 10.32 16.68
CA ARG A 179 20.09 9.08 17.34
C ARG A 179 18.67 9.18 17.84
N ASP A 180 18.32 10.31 18.47
CA ASP A 180 16.96 10.58 18.96
C ASP A 180 15.93 10.55 17.85
N LYS A 181 16.22 11.18 16.69
CA LYS A 181 15.32 11.15 15.54
C LYS A 181 15.13 9.74 14.99
N LEU A 182 16.19 8.94 14.93
CA LEU A 182 16.09 7.54 14.50
C LEU A 182 15.27 6.70 15.49
N LEU A 183 15.42 6.95 16.79
CA LEU A 183 14.59 6.34 17.84
C LEU A 183 13.13 6.71 17.67
N ASP A 184 12.82 7.98 17.45
CA ASP A 184 11.45 8.46 17.25
C ASP A 184 10.80 7.82 16.00
N TYR A 185 11.56 7.64 14.91
CA TYR A 185 11.08 6.96 13.70
C TYR A 185 10.77 5.47 13.93
N LEU A 186 11.59 4.79 14.74
CA LEU A 186 11.47 3.34 14.93
C LEU A 186 10.41 2.97 15.98
N TRP A 187 10.28 3.76 17.05
CA TRP A 187 9.45 3.42 18.22
C TRP A 187 8.46 4.50 18.65
N GLY A 188 8.42 5.64 17.95
CA GLY A 188 7.51 6.75 18.30
C GLY A 188 7.82 7.35 19.68
N THR A 189 6.77 7.82 20.36
CA THR A 189 6.89 8.50 21.66
C THR A 189 7.07 7.56 22.86
N GLN A 190 7.05 6.25 22.68
CA GLN A 190 7.29 5.27 23.76
C GLN A 190 8.79 5.18 24.10
N LYS A 191 9.32 6.20 24.75
CA LYS A 191 10.74 6.36 25.09
C LYS A 191 11.19 5.54 26.29
N ALA A 192 11.16 4.21 26.21
CA ALA A 192 11.84 3.36 27.17
C ALA A 192 13.16 2.75 26.66
N VAL A 193 13.66 3.23 25.52
CA VAL A 193 14.81 2.65 24.81
C VAL A 193 16.01 3.60 24.90
N LEU A 194 17.15 3.09 25.39
CA LEU A 194 18.38 3.85 25.55
C LEU A 194 19.04 4.18 24.18
N ASP A 195 19.63 5.36 24.03
CA ASP A 195 20.37 5.85 22.84
C ASP A 195 21.33 4.84 22.22
N ARG A 196 21.95 3.99 23.03
CA ARG A 196 22.88 2.94 22.59
C ARG A 196 22.25 1.89 21.68
N THR A 197 20.92 1.76 21.69
CA THR A 197 20.21 0.78 20.86
C THR A 197 20.40 1.07 19.36
N ILE A 198 20.44 2.34 18.95
CA ILE A 198 20.68 2.73 17.55
C ILE A 198 22.07 2.32 17.09
N ASP A 199 23.09 2.56 17.88
CA ASP A 199 24.49 2.23 17.53
C ASP A 199 24.67 0.72 17.33
N VAL A 200 24.01 -0.10 18.16
CA VAL A 200 24.00 -1.57 18.04
C VAL A 200 23.32 -1.99 16.73
N HIS A 201 22.13 -1.44 16.43
CA HIS A 201 21.43 -1.75 15.20
C HIS A 201 22.21 -1.31 13.96
N ILE A 202 22.87 -0.15 13.99
CA ILE A 202 23.74 0.30 12.89
C ILE A 202 24.93 -0.66 12.72
N THR A 203 25.51 -1.16 13.79
CA THR A 203 26.64 -2.10 13.72
C THR A 203 26.19 -3.40 13.05
N HIS A 204 25.12 -4.03 13.54
CA HIS A 204 24.57 -5.25 12.94
C HIS A 204 24.12 -5.05 11.49
N LEU A 205 23.49 -3.90 11.19
CA LEU A 205 23.09 -3.56 9.84
C LEU A 205 24.28 -3.46 8.88
N ARG A 206 25.37 -2.81 9.30
CA ARG A 206 26.61 -2.73 8.51
C ARG A 206 27.23 -4.09 8.24
N GLU A 207 27.27 -4.96 9.24
CA GLU A 207 27.80 -6.33 9.13
C GLU A 207 26.99 -7.13 8.10
N LYS A 208 25.65 -7.11 8.22
CA LYS A 208 24.75 -7.81 7.29
C LYS A 208 24.83 -7.27 5.87
N LEU A 209 24.90 -5.94 5.69
CA LEU A 209 25.05 -5.30 4.39
C LEU A 209 26.42 -5.49 3.76
N LYS A 210 27.38 -6.12 4.42
CA LYS A 210 28.71 -6.42 3.88
C LYS A 210 29.36 -5.17 3.26
N LYS A 211 29.68 -5.21 1.96
CA LYS A 211 30.27 -4.08 1.23
C LYS A 211 29.40 -2.82 1.26
N ALA A 212 28.09 -2.96 1.19
CA ALA A 212 27.15 -1.84 1.22
C ALA A 212 27.04 -1.20 2.62
N GLY A 213 27.46 -1.89 3.69
CA GLY A 213 27.53 -1.31 5.03
C GLY A 213 28.41 -0.05 5.13
N LYS A 214 29.41 0.07 4.24
CA LYS A 214 30.29 1.26 4.15
C LYS A 214 29.54 2.52 3.68
N LEU A 215 28.36 2.39 3.05
CA LEU A 215 27.53 3.52 2.65
C LEU A 215 26.90 4.21 3.85
N ILE A 216 26.70 3.51 4.96
CA ILE A 216 26.20 4.11 6.20
C ILE A 216 27.36 4.80 6.91
N LYS A 217 27.33 6.12 6.96
CA LYS A 217 28.37 6.95 7.57
C LYS A 217 27.97 7.43 8.96
N ASN A 218 28.96 7.46 9.85
CA ASN A 218 28.83 8.10 11.16
C ASN A 218 29.29 9.58 11.03
N VAL A 219 28.41 10.49 11.42
CA VAL A 219 28.76 11.91 11.59
C VAL A 219 29.02 12.13 13.07
N ARG A 220 30.31 12.23 13.42
CA ARG A 220 30.78 12.29 14.81
C ARG A 220 30.05 13.37 15.62
N GLY A 221 29.50 13.00 16.78
CA GLY A 221 28.75 13.88 17.66
C GLY A 221 27.33 14.21 17.21
N VAL A 222 26.89 13.77 16.00
CA VAL A 222 25.56 14.10 15.45
C VAL A 222 24.71 12.84 15.28
N GLY A 223 25.17 11.86 14.48
CA GLY A 223 24.38 10.66 14.19
C GLY A 223 24.82 9.97 12.91
N TYR A 224 23.85 9.52 12.10
CA TYR A 224 24.10 8.67 10.94
C TYR A 224 23.45 9.21 9.67
N LYS A 225 24.04 8.90 8.52
CA LYS A 225 23.50 9.11 7.17
C LYS A 225 23.88 7.95 6.26
N ILE A 226 23.21 7.82 5.12
CA ILE A 226 23.66 6.95 4.04
C ILE A 226 24.14 7.81 2.87
N GLU A 227 25.25 7.42 2.24
CA GLU A 227 25.83 8.08 1.06
C GLU A 227 25.73 7.15 -0.16
N GLY A 228 25.46 7.72 -1.35
CA GLY A 228 25.40 6.96 -2.59
C GLY A 228 24.76 7.72 -3.73
#